data_b1748d751f23839c805ef090ead5c915
#
_entry.id   b1748d751f23839c805ef090ead5c915
#
_cell.length_a   1.000
_cell.length_b   1.000
_cell.length_c   1.000
_cell.angle_alpha   90.00
_cell.angle_beta   90.00
_cell.angle_gamma   90.00
#
_symmetry.space_group_name_H-M   'P 1'
#
loop_
_entity.id
_entity.type
_entity.pdbx_description
1 polymer ?
#
loop_
_entity_poly.entity_id
_entity_poly.type
_entity_poly.pdbx_seq_one_letter_code
_entity_poly.pdbx_strand_id
1 'polypeptide(L)'
;MTLKDKKAIKKILRIAKKHPDLYSKAEVMYAKIIKKRLKRMKVTLVQATPKPEENMAYIARVSNPSNQDNENYSGLLKYCIKHNHWSVFEQAFMTLEIETTRAIAAQILRHRSFTFQEFSQRYAKSNELGKIQLPDLRRQDLKNRQNSIDDLDPFTKQKLEAQMITLFSSAQSLYNQMIEYGVAKECARMVLPMCTPTRIYMTGSCRSWIHYIQLRSAHGTQKEHMDIANACKSL
;
A
#
# COMPACT_ATOMS: atom_id res chain seq x y z
N MET A 1 6.33 -8.13 -8.26
CA MET A 1 7.76 -8.53 -8.16
C MET A 1 7.89 -9.63 -7.14
N THR A 2 8.46 -10.75 -7.53
CA THR A 2 8.56 -11.96 -6.69
C THR A 2 9.64 -11.83 -5.61
N LEU A 3 9.62 -12.75 -4.63
CA LEU A 3 10.70 -12.85 -3.63
C LEU A 3 12.07 -13.10 -4.31
N LYS A 4 12.06 -13.81 -5.46
CA LYS A 4 13.25 -14.03 -6.31
C LYS A 4 13.81 -12.71 -6.84
N ASP A 5 12.95 -11.78 -7.32
CA ASP A 5 13.38 -10.48 -7.84
C ASP A 5 14.02 -9.61 -6.76
N LYS A 6 13.46 -9.60 -5.55
CA LYS A 6 14.03 -8.89 -4.39
C LYS A 6 15.43 -9.39 -4.03
N LYS A 7 15.62 -10.72 -4.07
CA LYS A 7 16.93 -11.35 -3.84
C LYS A 7 17.93 -11.01 -4.96
N ALA A 8 17.48 -11.05 -6.22
CA ALA A 8 18.30 -10.70 -7.38
C ALA A 8 18.80 -9.26 -7.32
N ILE A 9 17.92 -8.29 -7.02
CA ILE A 9 18.29 -6.87 -6.88
C ILE A 9 19.32 -6.66 -5.76
N LYS A 10 19.10 -7.27 -4.59
CA LYS A 10 20.07 -7.20 -3.49
C LYS A 10 21.44 -7.79 -3.90
N LYS A 11 21.43 -8.89 -4.68
CA LYS A 11 22.64 -9.53 -5.19
C LYS A 11 23.38 -8.61 -6.17
N ILE A 12 22.66 -8.01 -7.15
CA ILE A 12 23.23 -7.05 -8.13
C ILE A 12 23.89 -5.88 -7.39
N LEU A 13 23.21 -5.22 -6.47
CA LEU A 13 23.75 -4.08 -5.74
C LEU A 13 24.95 -4.44 -4.85
N ARG A 14 24.98 -5.66 -4.29
CA ARG A 14 26.12 -6.14 -3.48
C ARG A 14 27.35 -6.43 -4.35
N ILE A 15 27.16 -7.06 -5.52
CA ILE A 15 28.25 -7.40 -6.43
C ILE A 15 28.77 -6.13 -7.11
N ALA A 16 27.89 -5.24 -7.59
CA ALA A 16 28.30 -3.98 -8.20
C ALA A 16 29.09 -3.05 -7.26
N LYS A 17 28.91 -3.18 -5.95
CA LYS A 17 29.72 -2.47 -4.96
C LYS A 17 31.16 -3.02 -4.87
N LYS A 18 31.33 -4.35 -5.08
CA LYS A 18 32.64 -5.01 -5.00
C LYS A 18 33.38 -5.05 -6.36
N HIS A 19 32.63 -5.10 -7.44
CA HIS A 19 33.10 -5.25 -8.81
C HIS A 19 32.32 -4.29 -9.72
N PRO A 20 32.65 -2.99 -9.72
CA PRO A 20 31.89 -1.97 -10.47
C PRO A 20 31.93 -2.17 -11.98
N ASP A 21 32.89 -2.91 -12.49
CA ASP A 21 33.11 -3.24 -13.89
C ASP A 21 32.17 -4.34 -14.42
N LEU A 22 31.57 -5.14 -13.53
CA LEU A 22 30.66 -6.23 -13.94
C LEU A 22 29.24 -5.77 -14.28
N TYR A 23 28.89 -4.54 -13.94
CA TYR A 23 27.56 -3.97 -14.20
C TYR A 23 27.69 -2.56 -14.77
N SER A 24 26.95 -2.28 -15.84
CA SER A 24 26.85 -0.93 -16.38
C SER A 24 26.31 0.06 -15.33
N LYS A 25 26.69 1.32 -15.43
CA LYS A 25 26.13 2.39 -14.59
C LYS A 25 24.60 2.42 -14.64
N ALA A 26 24.03 2.06 -15.80
CA ALA A 26 22.59 1.99 -16.01
C ALA A 26 21.93 0.86 -15.18
N GLU A 27 22.52 -0.34 -15.16
CA GLU A 27 21.99 -1.48 -14.37
C GLU A 27 22.05 -1.23 -12.88
N VAL A 28 23.13 -0.61 -12.39
CA VAL A 28 23.28 -0.23 -10.97
C VAL A 28 22.26 0.85 -10.61
N MET A 29 22.06 1.84 -11.50
CA MET A 29 21.06 2.90 -11.32
C MET A 29 19.64 2.32 -11.33
N TYR A 30 19.34 1.42 -12.28
CA TYR A 30 18.07 0.71 -12.35
C TYR A 30 17.80 -0.12 -11.09
N ALA A 31 18.77 -0.89 -10.61
CA ALA A 31 18.67 -1.64 -9.37
C ALA A 31 18.45 -0.74 -8.14
N LYS A 32 19.09 0.44 -8.10
CA LYS A 32 18.84 1.46 -7.05
C LYS A 32 17.43 2.02 -7.13
N ILE A 33 16.94 2.33 -8.33
CA ILE A 33 15.57 2.83 -8.56
C ILE A 33 14.55 1.78 -8.12
N ILE A 34 14.72 0.52 -8.52
CA ILE A 34 13.82 -0.56 -8.12
C ILE A 34 13.87 -0.78 -6.59
N LYS A 35 15.06 -0.78 -5.97
CA LYS A 35 15.19 -0.87 -4.51
C LYS A 35 14.46 0.29 -3.80
N LYS A 36 14.54 1.49 -4.37
CA LYS A 36 13.83 2.67 -3.87
C LYS A 36 12.32 2.55 -4.07
N ARG A 37 11.86 1.99 -5.20
CA ARG A 37 10.45 1.65 -5.45
C ARG A 37 9.91 0.66 -4.42
N LEU A 38 10.71 -0.35 -4.01
CA LEU A 38 10.34 -1.32 -2.99
C LEU A 38 10.18 -0.74 -1.57
N LYS A 39 10.82 0.40 -1.32
CA LYS A 39 10.74 1.11 -0.03
C LYS A 39 9.50 2.02 0.06
N ARG A 40 8.70 2.13 -1.01
CA ARG A 40 7.66 3.17 -1.20
C ARG A 40 6.31 2.83 -0.61
N MET A 41 6.01 1.55 -0.40
CA MET A 41 4.79 1.14 0.28
C MET A 41 5.19 0.44 1.56
N LYS A 42 4.73 0.98 2.65
CA LYS A 42 4.96 0.41 3.97
C LYS A 42 3.61 0.25 4.64
N VAL A 43 3.38 -0.93 5.16
CA VAL A 43 2.25 -1.21 6.04
C VAL A 43 2.82 -1.58 7.40
N THR A 44 2.31 -0.95 8.44
CA THR A 44 2.78 -1.14 9.81
C THR A 44 1.58 -1.33 10.73
N LEU A 45 1.64 -2.33 11.59
CA LEU A 45 0.65 -2.50 12.65
C LEU A 45 0.79 -1.37 13.67
N VAL A 46 -0.30 -0.64 13.93
CA VAL A 46 -0.37 0.39 14.96
C VAL A 46 -0.95 -0.21 16.24
N GLN A 47 -2.08 -0.90 16.11
CA GLN A 47 -2.75 -1.58 17.23
C GLN A 47 -3.65 -2.70 16.72
N ALA A 48 -3.88 -3.68 17.58
CA ALA A 48 -4.87 -4.73 17.37
C ALA A 48 -5.50 -5.11 18.71
N THR A 49 -6.71 -5.65 18.68
CA THR A 49 -7.33 -6.28 19.85
C THR A 49 -6.41 -7.38 20.38
N PRO A 50 -6.04 -7.37 21.68
CA PRO A 50 -5.24 -8.45 22.26
C PRO A 50 -5.98 -9.79 22.14
N LYS A 51 -5.25 -10.88 21.87
CA LYS A 51 -5.79 -12.25 21.76
C LYS A 51 -7.10 -12.31 20.93
N PRO A 52 -7.11 -11.81 19.70
CA PRO A 52 -8.34 -11.58 18.96
C PRO A 52 -9.11 -12.87 18.69
N GLU A 53 -8.44 -13.99 18.44
CA GLU A 53 -9.05 -15.28 18.14
C GLU A 53 -9.73 -15.87 19.37
N GLU A 54 -9.07 -15.83 20.54
CA GLU A 54 -9.64 -16.27 21.81
C GLU A 54 -10.89 -15.47 22.15
N ASN A 55 -10.79 -14.11 22.07
CA ASN A 55 -11.89 -13.21 22.37
C ASN A 55 -13.09 -13.41 21.46
N MET A 56 -12.87 -13.53 20.16
CA MET A 56 -13.95 -13.79 19.19
C MET A 56 -14.64 -15.12 19.47
N ALA A 57 -13.89 -16.18 19.78
CA ALA A 57 -14.46 -17.48 20.07
C ALA A 57 -15.21 -17.50 21.41
N TYR A 58 -14.68 -16.84 22.45
CA TYR A 58 -15.36 -16.65 23.72
C TYR A 58 -16.72 -15.96 23.53
N ILE A 59 -16.74 -14.86 22.80
CA ILE A 59 -17.96 -14.09 22.51
C ILE A 59 -18.94 -14.91 21.66
N ALA A 60 -18.44 -15.67 20.67
CA ALA A 60 -19.28 -16.52 19.83
C ALA A 60 -20.04 -17.58 20.64
N ARG A 61 -19.51 -17.99 21.80
CA ARG A 61 -20.11 -19.00 22.69
C ARG A 61 -21.06 -18.40 23.73
N VAL A 62 -21.48 -17.15 23.58
CA VAL A 62 -22.39 -16.45 24.52
C VAL A 62 -23.65 -17.26 24.84
N SER A 63 -24.16 -18.06 23.90
CA SER A 63 -25.33 -18.93 24.09
C SER A 63 -24.98 -20.33 24.62
N ASN A 64 -23.72 -20.59 24.98
CA ASN A 64 -23.25 -21.81 25.58
C ASN A 64 -22.24 -21.52 26.70
N PRO A 65 -22.70 -20.97 27.85
CA PRO A 65 -21.81 -20.48 28.91
C PRO A 65 -20.85 -21.52 29.46
N SER A 66 -21.29 -22.78 29.56
CA SER A 66 -20.44 -23.88 30.08
C SER A 66 -19.26 -24.25 29.19
N ASN A 67 -19.25 -23.77 27.93
CA ASN A 67 -18.19 -24.02 26.95
C ASN A 67 -17.46 -22.71 26.54
N GLN A 68 -17.75 -21.61 27.21
CA GLN A 68 -17.22 -20.30 26.83
C GLN A 68 -15.69 -20.23 26.93
N ASP A 69 -15.13 -20.84 27.97
CA ASP A 69 -13.69 -20.86 28.25
C ASP A 69 -12.93 -21.97 27.48
N ASN A 70 -13.55 -22.62 26.51
CA ASN A 70 -12.91 -23.66 25.73
C ASN A 70 -11.79 -23.09 24.85
N GLU A 71 -10.55 -23.58 25.05
CA GLU A 71 -9.35 -23.13 24.35
C GLU A 71 -9.33 -23.51 22.86
N ASN A 72 -10.19 -24.38 22.39
CA ASN A 72 -10.32 -24.73 20.97
C ASN A 72 -11.10 -23.68 20.19
N TYR A 73 -10.49 -22.50 20.02
CA TYR A 73 -11.08 -21.39 19.28
C TYR A 73 -10.93 -21.54 17.75
N SER A 74 -9.84 -22.12 17.27
CA SER A 74 -9.53 -22.22 15.83
C SER A 74 -10.59 -23.00 15.06
N GLY A 75 -11.07 -24.12 15.61
CA GLY A 75 -12.13 -24.93 15.00
C GLY A 75 -13.45 -24.17 14.86
N LEU A 76 -13.84 -23.44 15.91
CA LEU A 76 -15.05 -22.64 15.90
C LEU A 76 -14.98 -21.48 14.90
N LEU A 77 -13.88 -20.74 14.86
CA LEU A 77 -13.72 -19.64 13.92
C LEU A 77 -13.71 -20.10 12.45
N LYS A 78 -13.08 -21.24 12.15
CA LYS A 78 -13.15 -21.88 10.83
C LYS A 78 -14.59 -22.27 10.45
N TYR A 79 -15.34 -22.83 11.41
CA TYR A 79 -16.75 -23.14 11.21
C TYR A 79 -17.56 -21.87 10.92
N CYS A 80 -17.37 -20.79 11.67
CA CYS A 80 -18.03 -19.52 11.45
C CYS A 80 -17.76 -18.94 10.06
N ILE A 81 -16.52 -18.99 9.60
CA ILE A 81 -16.15 -18.54 8.23
C ILE A 81 -16.86 -19.41 7.19
N LYS A 82 -16.81 -20.74 7.33
CA LYS A 82 -17.41 -21.70 6.39
C LYS A 82 -18.93 -21.49 6.25
N HIS A 83 -19.59 -21.14 7.34
CA HIS A 83 -21.05 -20.98 7.39
C HIS A 83 -21.51 -19.50 7.32
N ASN A 84 -20.60 -18.57 6.98
CA ASN A 84 -20.88 -17.14 6.85
C ASN A 84 -21.41 -16.47 8.11
N HIS A 85 -21.00 -16.94 9.29
CA HIS A 85 -21.34 -16.31 10.58
C HIS A 85 -20.39 -15.15 10.86
N TRP A 86 -20.55 -14.06 10.12
CA TRP A 86 -19.61 -12.95 10.09
C TRP A 86 -19.65 -12.03 11.30
N SER A 87 -20.77 -12.01 12.07
CA SER A 87 -20.92 -11.14 13.23
C SER A 87 -19.84 -11.34 14.31
N VAL A 88 -19.33 -12.57 14.44
CA VAL A 88 -18.25 -12.91 15.36
C VAL A 88 -16.97 -12.11 15.07
N PHE A 89 -16.69 -11.88 13.78
CA PHE A 89 -15.49 -11.17 13.31
C PHE A 89 -15.61 -9.64 13.39
N GLU A 90 -16.76 -9.12 13.88
CA GLU A 90 -16.90 -7.70 14.22
C GLU A 90 -16.38 -7.39 15.63
N GLN A 91 -16.03 -8.40 16.43
CA GLN A 91 -15.65 -8.25 17.85
C GLN A 91 -14.15 -8.01 18.07
N ALA A 92 -13.36 -8.02 17.02
CA ALA A 92 -11.93 -7.69 17.08
C ALA A 92 -11.57 -6.68 15.99
N PHE A 93 -10.65 -5.76 16.31
CA PHE A 93 -10.26 -4.65 15.44
C PHE A 93 -8.75 -4.58 15.25
N MET A 94 -8.35 -4.00 14.12
CA MET A 94 -6.97 -3.72 13.81
C MET A 94 -6.86 -2.36 13.14
N THR A 95 -5.82 -1.60 13.52
CA THR A 95 -5.43 -0.33 12.88
C THR A 95 -4.07 -0.49 12.23
N LEU A 96 -3.99 -0.19 10.93
CA LEU A 96 -2.75 -0.17 10.17
C LEU A 96 -2.39 1.24 9.72
N GLU A 97 -1.09 1.56 9.75
CA GLU A 97 -0.50 2.70 9.06
C GLU A 97 -0.10 2.24 7.65
N ILE A 98 -0.55 2.97 6.64
CA ILE A 98 -0.28 2.68 5.22
C ILE A 98 0.38 3.89 4.58
N GLU A 99 1.65 3.78 4.20
CA GLU A 99 2.36 4.78 3.39
C GLU A 99 2.18 4.43 1.91
N THR A 100 1.59 5.35 1.15
CA THR A 100 1.24 5.16 -0.27
C THR A 100 1.24 6.49 -1.03
N THR A 101 0.61 6.53 -2.20
CA THR A 101 0.38 7.75 -2.99
C THR A 101 -1.09 8.19 -2.92
N ARG A 102 -1.35 9.46 -3.24
CA ARG A 102 -2.72 10.01 -3.33
C ARG A 102 -3.60 9.21 -4.29
N ALA A 103 -3.03 8.72 -5.40
CA ALA A 103 -3.76 7.89 -6.37
C ALA A 103 -4.30 6.60 -5.75
N ILE A 104 -3.49 5.91 -4.96
CA ILE A 104 -3.88 4.64 -4.31
C ILE A 104 -4.75 4.91 -3.08
N ALA A 105 -4.42 5.95 -2.31
CA ALA A 105 -5.24 6.40 -1.18
C ALA A 105 -6.70 6.63 -1.58
N ALA A 106 -6.93 7.31 -2.69
CA ALA A 106 -8.29 7.54 -3.21
C ALA A 106 -9.08 6.26 -3.47
N GLN A 107 -8.41 5.15 -3.80
CA GLN A 107 -9.06 3.84 -3.96
C GLN A 107 -9.32 3.17 -2.60
N ILE A 108 -8.37 3.27 -1.66
CA ILE A 108 -8.48 2.70 -0.32
C ILE A 108 -9.63 3.36 0.45
N LEU A 109 -9.73 4.68 0.41
CA LEU A 109 -10.74 5.47 1.12
C LEU A 109 -12.18 5.18 0.68
N ARG A 110 -12.40 4.47 -0.43
CA ARG A 110 -13.72 4.02 -0.87
C ARG A 110 -14.29 2.83 -0.08
N HIS A 111 -13.48 2.18 0.77
CA HIS A 111 -13.91 1.05 1.59
C HIS A 111 -14.68 1.54 2.83
N ARG A 112 -16.01 1.63 2.71
CA ARG A 112 -16.91 2.24 3.72
C ARG A 112 -16.98 1.46 5.04
N SER A 113 -16.53 0.22 5.09
CA SER A 113 -16.48 -0.60 6.31
C SER A 113 -15.29 -0.29 7.21
N PHE A 114 -14.51 0.75 6.88
CA PHE A 114 -13.37 1.21 7.64
C PHE A 114 -13.51 2.67 8.03
N THR A 115 -12.81 3.05 9.08
CA THR A 115 -12.55 4.45 9.42
C THR A 115 -11.13 4.82 9.05
N PHE A 116 -10.93 6.09 8.67
CA PHE A 116 -9.67 6.56 8.14
C PHE A 116 -9.24 7.87 8.78
N GLN A 117 -7.92 8.02 8.92
CA GLN A 117 -7.26 9.29 9.13
C GLN A 117 -6.16 9.42 8.08
N GLU A 118 -6.24 10.44 7.24
CA GLU A 118 -5.25 10.67 6.19
C GLU A 118 -4.43 11.92 6.46
N PHE A 119 -3.15 11.90 6.08
CA PHE A 119 -2.26 13.06 6.10
C PHE A 119 -2.86 14.25 5.36
N SER A 120 -3.08 15.34 6.07
CA SER A 120 -3.74 16.52 5.53
C SER A 120 -2.75 17.50 4.89
N GLN A 121 -2.79 17.60 3.57
CA GLN A 121 -2.04 18.61 2.82
C GLN A 121 -2.60 20.04 2.96
N ARG A 122 -3.71 20.25 3.67
CA ARG A 122 -4.19 21.57 4.07
C ARG A 122 -3.44 22.05 5.31
N TYR A 123 -3.04 21.14 6.18
CA TYR A 123 -2.39 21.43 7.45
C TYR A 123 -0.86 21.39 7.33
N ALA A 124 -0.30 20.30 6.78
CA ALA A 124 1.14 20.08 6.66
C ALA A 124 1.64 20.27 5.23
N LYS A 125 2.94 20.54 5.06
CA LYS A 125 3.56 20.64 3.74
C LYS A 125 3.67 19.28 3.09
N SER A 126 3.40 19.19 1.78
CA SER A 126 3.37 17.92 1.05
C SER A 126 4.71 17.15 1.04
N ASN A 127 5.83 17.86 1.19
CA ASN A 127 7.17 17.30 1.17
C ASN A 127 7.60 16.65 2.50
N GLU A 128 6.83 16.76 3.58
CA GLU A 128 7.11 16.13 4.88
C GLU A 128 7.08 14.60 4.80
N LEU A 129 6.29 14.02 3.90
CA LEU A 129 6.26 12.57 3.63
C LEU A 129 7.26 12.13 2.55
N GLY A 130 8.13 13.02 2.09
CA GLY A 130 9.17 12.74 1.11
C GLY A 130 8.84 13.23 -0.29
N LYS A 131 9.65 12.77 -1.27
CA LYS A 131 9.55 13.20 -2.67
C LYS A 131 8.42 12.51 -3.42
N ILE A 132 7.86 13.19 -4.42
CA ILE A 132 6.92 12.62 -5.38
C ILE A 132 7.52 11.35 -6.01
N GLN A 133 6.70 10.32 -6.12
CA GLN A 133 7.14 8.98 -6.53
C GLN A 133 6.79 8.73 -7.99
N LEU A 134 7.70 8.09 -8.75
CA LEU A 134 7.38 7.61 -10.08
C LEU A 134 6.45 6.40 -9.98
N PRO A 135 5.36 6.33 -10.76
CA PRO A 135 4.55 5.13 -10.88
C PRO A 135 5.34 4.02 -11.59
N ASP A 136 4.93 2.78 -11.40
CA ASP A 136 5.43 1.66 -12.18
C ASP A 136 4.66 1.60 -13.50
N LEU A 137 5.29 2.06 -14.59
CA LEU A 137 4.64 2.16 -15.90
C LEU A 137 4.41 0.78 -16.50
N ARG A 138 3.17 0.51 -16.89
CA ARG A 138 2.72 -0.73 -17.52
C ARG A 138 1.85 -0.42 -18.72
N ARG A 139 1.81 -1.34 -19.68
CA ARG A 139 0.94 -1.22 -20.86
C ARG A 139 -0.52 -1.50 -20.48
N GLN A 140 -1.45 -0.79 -21.11
CA GLN A 140 -2.88 -1.04 -20.98
C GLN A 140 -3.23 -2.42 -21.55
N ASP A 141 -3.98 -3.22 -20.79
CA ASP A 141 -4.60 -4.45 -21.29
C ASP A 141 -5.77 -4.09 -22.23
N LEU A 142 -5.71 -4.58 -23.46
CA LEU A 142 -6.72 -4.27 -24.49
C LEU A 142 -8.03 -5.04 -24.27
N LYS A 143 -7.99 -6.17 -23.57
CA LYS A 143 -9.18 -7.01 -23.29
C LYS A 143 -9.85 -6.59 -21.97
N ASN A 144 -9.08 -6.31 -20.95
CA ASN A 144 -9.58 -5.88 -19.65
C ASN A 144 -9.14 -4.45 -19.35
N ARG A 145 -10.05 -3.49 -19.49
CA ARG A 145 -9.77 -2.05 -19.29
C ARG A 145 -9.27 -1.69 -17.88
N GLN A 146 -9.50 -2.54 -16.90
CA GLN A 146 -9.04 -2.31 -15.52
C GLN A 146 -7.66 -2.92 -15.26
N ASN A 147 -7.14 -3.75 -16.17
CA ASN A 147 -5.88 -4.45 -16.02
C ASN A 147 -4.74 -3.74 -16.75
N SER A 148 -3.51 -4.04 -16.32
CA SER A 148 -2.28 -3.58 -16.96
C SER A 148 -1.29 -4.74 -17.07
N ILE A 149 -0.47 -4.73 -18.13
CA ILE A 149 0.49 -5.78 -18.46
C ILE A 149 1.89 -5.20 -18.33
N ASP A 150 2.77 -5.87 -17.56
CA ASP A 150 4.16 -5.41 -17.32
C ASP A 150 5.09 -5.90 -18.45
N ASP A 151 4.79 -5.46 -19.66
CA ASP A 151 5.54 -5.75 -20.88
C ASP A 151 5.86 -4.49 -21.69
N LEU A 152 5.78 -3.32 -21.06
CA LEU A 152 6.16 -2.08 -21.71
C LEU A 152 7.66 -2.08 -22.03
N ASP A 153 8.00 -1.76 -23.28
CA ASP A 153 9.38 -1.69 -23.76
C ASP A 153 10.26 -0.86 -22.81
N PRO A 154 11.43 -1.39 -22.41
CA PRO A 154 12.32 -0.72 -21.45
C PRO A 154 12.79 0.67 -21.87
N PHE A 155 13.04 0.88 -23.15
CA PHE A 155 13.47 2.18 -23.68
C PHE A 155 12.34 3.21 -23.58
N THR A 156 11.14 2.83 -24.00
CA THR A 156 9.92 3.64 -23.87
C THR A 156 9.66 3.97 -22.39
N LYS A 157 9.78 2.98 -21.51
CA LYS A 157 9.61 3.15 -20.06
C LYS A 157 10.59 4.17 -19.50
N GLN A 158 11.89 4.04 -19.84
CA GLN A 158 12.94 4.95 -19.39
C GLN A 158 12.71 6.39 -19.88
N LYS A 159 12.35 6.54 -21.17
CA LYS A 159 12.05 7.85 -21.78
C LYS A 159 10.90 8.57 -21.04
N LEU A 160 9.79 7.86 -20.82
CA LEU A 160 8.62 8.42 -20.12
C LEU A 160 8.94 8.74 -18.66
N GLU A 161 9.70 7.88 -17.97
CA GLU A 161 10.13 8.14 -16.59
C GLU A 161 10.99 9.39 -16.47
N ALA A 162 11.90 9.63 -17.44
CA ALA A 162 12.71 10.85 -17.45
C ALA A 162 11.85 12.12 -17.61
N GLN A 163 10.86 12.09 -18.51
CA GLN A 163 9.91 13.19 -18.69
C GLN A 163 9.06 13.42 -17.42
N MET A 164 8.61 12.35 -16.78
CA MET A 164 7.87 12.45 -15.51
C MET A 164 8.71 13.03 -14.37
N ILE A 165 10.00 12.69 -14.30
CA ILE A 165 10.91 13.28 -13.30
C ILE A 165 10.98 14.80 -13.46
N THR A 166 11.12 15.29 -14.70
CA THR A 166 11.16 16.73 -15.00
C THR A 166 9.85 17.39 -14.60
N LEU A 167 8.71 16.83 -15.02
CA LEU A 167 7.40 17.34 -14.69
C LEU A 167 7.16 17.40 -13.17
N PHE A 168 7.50 16.33 -12.45
CA PHE A 168 7.29 16.25 -11.00
C PHE A 168 8.21 17.21 -10.25
N SER A 169 9.42 17.42 -10.75
CA SER A 169 10.34 18.41 -10.18
C SER A 169 9.82 19.83 -10.36
N SER A 170 9.27 20.15 -11.54
CA SER A 170 8.66 21.45 -11.81
C SER A 170 7.40 21.68 -10.96
N ALA A 171 6.54 20.66 -10.82
CA ALA A 171 5.35 20.74 -9.96
C ALA A 171 5.73 20.99 -8.48
N GLN A 172 6.75 20.28 -7.98
CA GLN A 172 7.23 20.49 -6.60
C GLN A 172 7.86 21.87 -6.41
N SER A 173 8.61 22.36 -7.41
CA SER A 173 9.19 23.72 -7.37
C SER A 173 8.10 24.77 -7.33
N LEU A 174 7.09 24.66 -8.19
CA LEU A 174 5.95 25.58 -8.21
C LEU A 174 5.19 25.57 -6.88
N TYR A 175 4.93 24.38 -6.32
CA TYR A 175 4.31 24.24 -5.01
C TYR A 175 5.11 25.00 -3.93
N ASN A 176 6.44 24.82 -3.91
CA ASN A 176 7.29 25.50 -2.92
C ASN A 176 7.25 27.02 -3.09
N GLN A 177 7.33 27.53 -4.33
CA GLN A 177 7.22 28.96 -4.63
C GLN A 177 5.87 29.53 -4.17
N MET A 178 4.76 28.82 -4.44
CA MET A 178 3.44 29.25 -3.97
C MET A 178 3.40 29.38 -2.45
N ILE A 179 3.99 28.43 -1.72
CA ILE A 179 4.07 28.48 -0.25
C ILE A 179 4.95 29.67 0.21
N GLU A 180 6.07 29.92 -0.45
CA GLU A 180 6.96 31.05 -0.15
C GLU A 180 6.28 32.43 -0.39
N TYR A 181 5.43 32.52 -1.41
CA TYR A 181 4.61 33.69 -1.69
C TYR A 181 3.37 33.83 -0.80
N GLY A 182 3.21 32.94 0.20
CA GLY A 182 2.08 32.99 1.14
C GLY A 182 0.78 32.42 0.63
N VAL A 183 0.79 31.69 -0.50
CA VAL A 183 -0.42 31.00 -0.98
C VAL A 183 -0.82 29.91 0.00
N ALA A 184 -2.10 29.84 0.34
CA ALA A 184 -2.63 28.85 1.24
C ALA A 184 -2.31 27.42 0.75
N LYS A 185 -1.92 26.52 1.66
CA LYS A 185 -1.57 25.12 1.33
C LYS A 185 -2.69 24.41 0.58
N GLU A 186 -3.95 24.71 0.89
CA GLU A 186 -5.12 24.12 0.21
C GLU A 186 -5.22 24.48 -1.27
N CYS A 187 -4.69 25.64 -1.66
CA CYS A 187 -4.59 26.06 -3.06
C CYS A 187 -3.30 25.53 -3.70
N ALA A 188 -2.16 25.71 -3.03
CA ALA A 188 -0.87 25.29 -3.55
C ALA A 188 -0.80 23.79 -3.88
N ARG A 189 -1.43 22.93 -3.07
CA ARG A 189 -1.46 21.46 -3.30
C ARG A 189 -2.11 21.04 -4.63
N MET A 190 -2.88 21.92 -5.28
CA MET A 190 -3.58 21.60 -6.53
C MET A 190 -2.63 21.35 -7.72
N VAL A 191 -1.40 21.85 -7.65
CA VAL A 191 -0.39 21.61 -8.69
C VAL A 191 0.34 20.27 -8.53
N LEU A 192 0.11 19.56 -7.42
CA LEU A 192 0.82 18.33 -7.13
C LEU A 192 0.20 17.13 -7.86
N PRO A 193 1.03 16.25 -8.44
CA PRO A 193 0.54 15.05 -9.14
C PRO A 193 -0.04 14.01 -8.18
N MET A 194 -0.87 13.13 -8.72
CA MET A 194 -1.47 12.02 -7.98
C MET A 194 -0.44 11.04 -7.37
N CYS A 195 0.79 11.08 -7.85
CA CYS A 195 1.93 10.30 -7.30
C CYS A 195 2.55 10.93 -6.04
N THR A 196 2.00 12.04 -5.53
CA THR A 196 2.43 12.64 -4.26
C THR A 196 2.20 11.66 -3.12
N PRO A 197 3.21 11.47 -2.22
CA PRO A 197 3.08 10.59 -1.07
C PRO A 197 1.95 11.02 -0.13
N THR A 198 1.32 10.03 0.48
CA THR A 198 0.38 10.22 1.58
C THR A 198 0.52 9.09 2.59
N ARG A 199 -0.05 9.29 3.78
CA ARG A 199 -0.12 8.31 4.86
C ARG A 199 -1.56 8.22 5.33
N ILE A 200 -2.03 6.98 5.51
CA ILE A 200 -3.38 6.69 5.98
C ILE A 200 -3.27 5.79 7.21
N TYR A 201 -4.02 6.11 8.25
CA TYR A 201 -4.39 5.15 9.28
C TYR A 201 -5.74 4.57 8.90
N MET A 202 -5.83 3.25 8.85
CA MET A 202 -7.01 2.50 8.43
C MET A 202 -7.39 1.54 9.54
N THR A 203 -8.58 1.75 10.11
CA THR A 203 -9.11 0.95 11.22
C THR A 203 -10.37 0.22 10.80
N GLY A 204 -10.45 -1.07 11.12
CA GLY A 204 -11.64 -1.87 10.86
C GLY A 204 -11.67 -3.15 11.67
N SER A 205 -12.85 -3.79 11.67
CA SER A 205 -13.04 -5.11 12.28
C SER A 205 -12.31 -6.21 11.49
N CYS A 206 -12.05 -7.35 12.13
CA CYS A 206 -11.53 -8.53 11.45
C CYS A 206 -12.36 -8.90 10.22
N ARG A 207 -13.69 -8.80 10.29
CA ARG A 207 -14.57 -9.00 9.13
C ARG A 207 -14.21 -8.08 7.98
N SER A 208 -14.10 -6.78 8.25
CA SER A 208 -13.75 -5.79 7.23
C SER A 208 -12.39 -6.09 6.60
N TRP A 209 -11.40 -6.44 7.39
CA TRP A 209 -10.06 -6.80 6.92
C TRP A 209 -10.05 -8.07 6.06
N ILE A 210 -10.77 -9.11 6.45
CA ILE A 210 -10.92 -10.34 5.65
C ILE A 210 -11.50 -10.01 4.27
N HIS A 211 -12.61 -9.28 4.21
CA HIS A 211 -13.24 -8.90 2.94
C HIS A 211 -12.35 -7.98 2.09
N TYR A 212 -11.70 -6.99 2.71
CA TYR A 212 -10.78 -6.10 2.01
C TYR A 212 -9.62 -6.88 1.37
N ILE A 213 -8.96 -7.75 2.15
CA ILE A 213 -7.83 -8.54 1.68
C ILE A 213 -8.27 -9.48 0.55
N GLN A 214 -9.39 -10.19 0.70
CA GLN A 214 -9.93 -11.06 -0.35
C GLN A 214 -10.19 -10.27 -1.65
N LEU A 215 -10.84 -9.13 -1.55
CA LEU A 215 -11.19 -8.31 -2.71
C LEU A 215 -9.96 -7.71 -3.39
N ARG A 216 -9.01 -7.19 -2.61
CA ARG A 216 -7.89 -6.39 -3.14
C ARG A 216 -6.62 -7.18 -3.42
N SER A 217 -6.50 -8.41 -2.94
CA SER A 217 -5.45 -9.34 -3.39
C SER A 217 -5.85 -10.15 -4.63
N ALA A 218 -7.08 -10.03 -5.10
CA ALA A 218 -7.58 -10.73 -6.27
C ALA A 218 -7.06 -10.11 -7.58
N HIS A 219 -7.02 -10.94 -8.64
CA HIS A 219 -6.67 -10.52 -9.99
C HIS A 219 -7.61 -9.41 -10.50
N GLY A 220 -7.07 -8.41 -11.19
CA GLY A 220 -7.80 -7.22 -11.66
C GLY A 220 -7.75 -6.03 -10.71
N THR A 221 -7.19 -6.18 -9.51
CA THR A 221 -6.84 -5.04 -8.66
C THR A 221 -5.57 -4.36 -9.19
N GLN A 222 -5.53 -3.02 -9.17
CA GLN A 222 -4.31 -2.29 -9.50
C GLN A 222 -3.14 -2.80 -8.64
N LYS A 223 -2.00 -3.07 -9.29
CA LYS A 223 -0.86 -3.74 -8.66
C LYS A 223 -0.42 -3.11 -7.33
N GLU A 224 -0.32 -1.80 -7.27
CA GLU A 224 0.11 -1.07 -6.06
C GLU A 224 -0.89 -1.27 -4.91
N HIS A 225 -2.20 -1.30 -5.21
CA HIS A 225 -3.23 -1.58 -4.21
C HIS A 225 -3.20 -3.06 -3.76
N MET A 226 -2.98 -3.97 -4.71
CA MET A 226 -2.84 -5.41 -4.43
C MET A 226 -1.60 -5.68 -3.54
N ASP A 227 -0.49 -4.99 -3.79
CA ASP A 227 0.73 -5.11 -2.99
C ASP A 227 0.47 -4.65 -1.52
N ILE A 228 -0.33 -3.59 -1.32
CA ILE A 228 -0.76 -3.14 0.01
C ILE A 228 -1.65 -4.20 0.68
N ALA A 229 -2.65 -4.72 -0.01
CA ALA A 229 -3.54 -5.74 0.54
C ALA A 229 -2.78 -7.01 0.96
N ASN A 230 -1.79 -7.43 0.15
CA ASN A 230 -0.92 -8.55 0.49
C ASN A 230 0.00 -8.24 1.68
N ALA A 231 0.47 -6.99 1.82
CA ALA A 231 1.24 -6.56 2.98
C ALA A 231 0.38 -6.57 4.25
N CYS A 232 -0.88 -6.12 4.17
CA CYS A 232 -1.84 -6.21 5.29
C CYS A 232 -2.09 -7.67 5.72
N LYS A 233 -2.15 -8.60 4.76
CA LYS A 233 -2.35 -10.04 5.03
C LYS A 233 -1.18 -10.66 5.80
N SER A 234 0.01 -10.08 5.73
CA SER A 234 1.24 -10.63 6.29
C SER A 234 1.52 -10.15 7.72
N LEU A 235 0.70 -9.26 8.26
CA LEU A 235 0.75 -8.73 9.63
C LEU A 235 -0.17 -9.52 10.54
#